data_7a6cd57ecc670875e25c1baca89e7a74
#
_entry.id   7a6cd57ecc670875e25c1baca89e7a74
#
_cell.length_a   1.000
_cell.length_b   1.000
_cell.length_c   1.000
_cell.angle_alpha   90.00
_cell.angle_beta   90.00
_cell.angle_gamma   90.00
#
_symmetry.space_group_name_H-M   'P 1'
#
loop_
_entity.id
_entity.type
_entity.pdbx_description
1 polymer ?
#
loop_
_entity_poly.entity_id
_entity_poly.type
_entity_poly.pdbx_seq_one_letter_code
_entity_poly.pdbx_strand_id
1 'polypeptide(L)'
;MTSTGDEATTTRRPHDAAATRQALLEAARAVFDEVGYDRATTREIGERAAVDPALIARYFDGKEGLFLAAIAEVTGEEEQLDFTPLALMASLVERWDERGHSPISRALASPVLTDEVRQQVCAVVRERLLGQLSEELHGRGVAEPELRAELLIAMALGIAMTRANGTLQTLAATPREQVLDSLRPIVEAFESA
;
A
#
# COMPACT_ATOMS: atom_id res chain seq x y z
N MET A 1 -21.22 -19.41 -56.10
CA MET A 1 -19.94 -19.59 -55.43
C MET A 1 -19.95 -18.63 -54.27
N THR A 2 -20.35 -19.10 -53.12
CA THR A 2 -20.51 -18.35 -51.87
C THR A 2 -19.24 -18.50 -51.08
N SER A 3 -18.53 -17.41 -50.85
CA SER A 3 -17.37 -17.34 -49.94
C SER A 3 -17.87 -16.91 -48.57
N THR A 4 -17.88 -17.86 -47.65
CA THR A 4 -18.19 -17.67 -46.25
C THR A 4 -16.94 -17.07 -45.59
N GLY A 5 -17.07 -15.81 -45.16
CA GLY A 5 -16.04 -15.17 -44.30
C GLY A 5 -16.09 -15.78 -42.91
N ASP A 6 -15.02 -16.43 -42.53
CA ASP A 6 -14.78 -16.94 -41.18
C ASP A 6 -14.38 -15.77 -40.28
N GLU A 7 -15.37 -15.26 -39.53
CA GLU A 7 -15.10 -14.32 -38.44
C GLU A 7 -14.52 -15.11 -37.27
N ALA A 8 -13.19 -15.20 -37.21
CA ALA A 8 -12.49 -15.73 -36.05
C ALA A 8 -12.67 -14.77 -34.86
N THR A 9 -13.73 -14.99 -34.10
CA THR A 9 -13.93 -14.42 -32.78
C THR A 9 -12.84 -14.99 -31.86
N THR A 10 -11.73 -14.27 -31.72
CA THR A 10 -10.64 -14.64 -30.81
C THR A 10 -11.14 -14.52 -29.37
N THR A 11 -11.70 -15.60 -28.86
CA THR A 11 -12.04 -15.72 -27.43
C THR A 11 -10.76 -15.78 -26.64
N ARG A 12 -10.32 -14.64 -26.11
CA ARG A 12 -9.14 -14.51 -25.25
C ARG A 12 -9.30 -15.48 -24.05
N ARG A 13 -8.37 -16.40 -23.90
CA ARG A 13 -8.42 -17.43 -22.86
C ARG A 13 -8.44 -16.79 -21.45
N PRO A 14 -9.16 -17.35 -20.46
CA PRO A 14 -9.19 -16.81 -19.09
C PRO A 14 -7.80 -16.59 -18.47
N HIS A 15 -6.85 -17.43 -18.82
CA HIS A 15 -5.44 -17.32 -18.38
C HIS A 15 -4.78 -16.02 -18.87
N ASP A 16 -5.05 -15.61 -20.13
CA ASP A 16 -4.47 -14.37 -20.69
C ASP A 16 -5.06 -13.12 -20.00
N ALA A 17 -6.31 -13.19 -19.55
CA ALA A 17 -6.96 -12.08 -18.85
C ALA A 17 -6.37 -11.88 -17.43
N ALA A 18 -6.12 -12.96 -16.70
CA ALA A 18 -5.50 -12.88 -15.37
C ALA A 18 -4.05 -12.37 -15.45
N ALA A 19 -3.26 -12.89 -16.38
CA ALA A 19 -1.90 -12.44 -16.61
C ALA A 19 -1.84 -10.97 -17.03
N THR A 20 -2.76 -10.53 -17.89
CA THR A 20 -2.87 -9.12 -18.31
C THR A 20 -3.24 -8.22 -17.13
N ARG A 21 -4.20 -8.64 -16.29
CA ARG A 21 -4.60 -7.90 -15.10
C ARG A 21 -3.43 -7.76 -14.13
N GLN A 22 -2.68 -8.83 -13.90
CA GLN A 22 -1.53 -8.84 -13.03
C GLN A 22 -0.41 -7.94 -13.55
N ALA A 23 -0.08 -8.00 -14.84
CA ALA A 23 0.92 -7.13 -15.45
C ALA A 23 0.59 -5.64 -15.30
N LEU A 24 -0.70 -5.28 -15.49
CA LEU A 24 -1.17 -3.90 -15.26
C LEU A 24 -1.00 -3.48 -13.80
N LEU A 25 -1.27 -4.36 -12.86
CA LEU A 25 -1.20 -4.08 -11.42
C LEU A 25 0.25 -3.89 -10.96
N GLU A 26 1.18 -4.74 -11.41
CA GLU A 26 2.62 -4.62 -11.14
C GLU A 26 3.20 -3.32 -11.74
N ALA A 27 2.86 -3.01 -12.99
CA ALA A 27 3.27 -1.77 -13.63
C ALA A 27 2.70 -0.54 -12.91
N ALA A 28 1.43 -0.59 -12.48
CA ALA A 28 0.79 0.47 -11.75
C ALA A 28 1.47 0.74 -10.40
N ARG A 29 1.81 -0.32 -9.65
CA ARG A 29 2.56 -0.20 -8.39
C ARG A 29 3.87 0.56 -8.63
N ALA A 30 4.66 0.13 -9.61
CA ALA A 30 5.93 0.77 -9.93
C ALA A 30 5.76 2.25 -10.32
N VAL A 31 4.77 2.58 -11.16
CA VAL A 31 4.52 3.96 -11.58
C VAL A 31 4.01 4.82 -10.42
N PHE A 32 3.07 4.32 -9.62
CA PHE A 32 2.58 5.05 -8.45
C PHE A 32 3.68 5.27 -7.39
N ASP A 33 4.58 4.32 -7.23
CA ASP A 33 5.73 4.46 -6.34
C ASP A 33 6.72 5.52 -6.86
N GLU A 34 7.01 5.54 -8.15
CA GLU A 34 7.98 6.46 -8.74
C GLU A 34 7.47 7.91 -8.77
N VAL A 35 6.27 8.13 -9.30
CA VAL A 35 5.77 9.48 -9.57
C VAL A 35 4.59 9.92 -8.71
N GLY A 36 3.99 9.02 -7.94
CA GLY A 36 2.78 9.24 -7.14
C GLY A 36 1.50 9.19 -7.97
N TYR A 37 0.35 9.10 -7.27
CA TYR A 37 -0.96 9.04 -7.91
C TYR A 37 -1.21 10.20 -8.87
N ASP A 38 -0.87 11.42 -8.47
CA ASP A 38 -1.23 12.65 -9.21
C ASP A 38 -0.61 12.69 -10.62
N ARG A 39 0.67 12.31 -10.71
CA ARG A 39 1.45 12.37 -11.96
C ARG A 39 1.37 11.11 -12.81
N ALA A 40 1.00 9.97 -12.23
CA ALA A 40 0.84 8.72 -12.94
C ALA A 40 -0.27 8.82 -13.99
N THR A 41 -0.04 8.24 -15.18
CA THR A 41 -1.03 8.19 -16.25
C THR A 41 -1.34 6.75 -16.63
N THR A 42 -2.58 6.48 -17.03
CA THR A 42 -2.98 5.15 -17.53
C THR A 42 -2.19 4.73 -18.77
N ARG A 43 -1.77 5.72 -19.57
CA ARG A 43 -0.92 5.48 -20.74
C ARG A 43 0.46 4.95 -20.35
N GLU A 44 1.13 5.60 -19.41
CA GLU A 44 2.45 5.19 -18.91
C GLU A 44 2.40 3.80 -18.27
N ILE A 45 1.34 3.52 -17.50
CA ILE A 45 1.12 2.20 -16.89
C ILE A 45 0.93 1.14 -17.97
N GLY A 46 0.12 1.41 -19.00
CA GLY A 46 -0.08 0.50 -20.11
C GLY A 46 1.20 0.24 -20.91
N GLU A 47 1.99 1.29 -21.20
CA GLU A 47 3.28 1.18 -21.87
C GLU A 47 4.27 0.30 -21.07
N ARG A 48 4.34 0.51 -19.75
CA ARG A 48 5.21 -0.28 -18.84
C ARG A 48 4.77 -1.74 -18.73
N ALA A 49 3.47 -1.99 -18.71
CA ALA A 49 2.90 -3.34 -18.70
C ALA A 49 2.97 -4.06 -20.06
N ALA A 50 3.32 -3.36 -21.13
CA ALA A 50 3.17 -3.81 -22.52
C ALA A 50 1.72 -4.24 -22.85
N VAL A 51 0.72 -3.51 -22.32
CA VAL A 51 -0.70 -3.77 -22.41
C VAL A 51 -1.43 -2.51 -22.89
N ASP A 52 -2.49 -2.70 -23.68
CA ASP A 52 -3.35 -1.58 -24.10
C ASP A 52 -3.93 -0.85 -22.88
N PRO A 53 -3.68 0.47 -22.71
CA PRO A 53 -4.21 1.26 -21.60
C PRO A 53 -5.74 1.21 -21.47
N ALA A 54 -6.47 0.97 -22.57
CA ALA A 54 -7.93 0.84 -22.53
C ALA A 54 -8.39 -0.34 -21.66
N LEU A 55 -7.54 -1.34 -21.45
CA LEU A 55 -7.85 -2.47 -20.59
C LEU A 55 -7.86 -2.10 -19.10
N ILE A 56 -7.26 -0.96 -18.70
CA ILE A 56 -7.33 -0.45 -17.34
C ILE A 56 -8.78 -0.12 -16.96
N ALA A 57 -9.50 0.57 -17.85
CA ALA A 57 -10.92 0.85 -17.62
C ALA A 57 -11.75 -0.44 -17.51
N ARG A 58 -11.41 -1.45 -18.31
CA ARG A 58 -12.14 -2.74 -18.31
C ARG A 58 -11.91 -3.58 -17.06
N TYR A 59 -10.66 -3.63 -16.54
CA TYR A 59 -10.29 -4.50 -15.44
C TYR A 59 -10.38 -3.85 -14.06
N PHE A 60 -10.28 -2.52 -14.01
CA PHE A 60 -10.15 -1.77 -12.77
C PHE A 60 -11.08 -0.57 -12.65
N ASP A 61 -11.94 -0.35 -13.65
CA ASP A 61 -12.84 0.83 -13.70
C ASP A 61 -12.09 2.18 -13.71
N GLY A 62 -10.89 2.18 -14.29
CA GLY A 62 -10.07 3.37 -14.46
C GLY A 62 -8.86 3.44 -13.53
N LYS A 63 -8.24 4.63 -13.49
CA LYS A 63 -7.01 4.88 -12.72
C LYS A 63 -7.24 4.74 -11.21
N GLU A 64 -8.39 5.20 -10.72
CA GLU A 64 -8.75 5.14 -9.30
C GLU A 64 -8.89 3.70 -8.82
N GLY A 65 -9.66 2.89 -9.52
CA GLY A 65 -9.81 1.47 -9.18
C GLY A 65 -8.52 0.68 -9.32
N LEU A 66 -7.67 1.00 -10.31
CA LEU A 66 -6.33 0.41 -10.42
C LEU A 66 -5.44 0.79 -9.24
N PHE A 67 -5.52 2.04 -8.78
CA PHE A 67 -4.78 2.52 -7.62
C PHE A 67 -5.22 1.82 -6.33
N LEU A 68 -6.52 1.68 -6.11
CA LEU A 68 -7.07 0.96 -4.97
C LEU A 68 -6.66 -0.52 -4.97
N ALA A 69 -6.68 -1.15 -6.14
CA ALA A 69 -6.22 -2.53 -6.30
C ALA A 69 -4.72 -2.65 -6.01
N ALA A 70 -3.90 -1.68 -6.44
CA ALA A 70 -2.47 -1.65 -6.14
C ALA A 70 -2.20 -1.50 -4.62
N ILE A 71 -2.96 -0.65 -3.94
CA ILE A 71 -2.88 -0.52 -2.47
C ILE A 71 -3.31 -1.81 -1.78
N ALA A 72 -4.43 -2.41 -2.21
CA ALA A 72 -4.93 -3.65 -1.63
C ALA A 72 -3.94 -4.82 -1.79
N GLU A 73 -3.19 -4.86 -2.88
CA GLU A 73 -2.15 -5.89 -3.09
C GLU A 73 -0.93 -5.62 -2.22
N VAL A 74 -0.47 -4.37 -2.10
CA VAL A 74 0.61 -3.99 -1.18
C VAL A 74 0.27 -4.39 0.25
N THR A 75 -0.96 -4.14 0.69
CA THR A 75 -1.45 -4.57 2.00
C THR A 75 -1.74 -6.07 2.08
N GLY A 76 -1.92 -6.77 0.97
CA GLY A 76 -2.12 -8.23 0.90
C GLY A 76 -0.82 -9.03 0.99
N GLU A 77 0.32 -8.46 0.59
CA GLU A 77 1.65 -9.02 0.87
C GLU A 77 1.97 -9.00 2.38
N GLU A 78 1.13 -8.33 3.16
CA GLU A 78 1.19 -8.25 4.62
C GLU A 78 0.64 -9.48 5.34
N GLU A 79 0.16 -10.49 4.63
CA GLU A 79 -0.24 -11.79 5.21
C GLU A 79 0.90 -12.48 6.01
N GLN A 80 2.14 -12.00 5.85
CA GLN A 80 3.31 -12.47 6.59
C GLN A 80 3.83 -11.48 7.63
N LEU A 81 3.09 -10.38 7.93
CA LEU A 81 3.50 -9.46 8.97
C LEU A 81 3.29 -10.06 10.36
N ASP A 82 4.29 -9.89 11.18
CA ASP A 82 4.15 -10.08 12.61
C ASP A 82 3.48 -8.85 13.22
N PHE A 83 2.24 -9.01 13.68
CA PHE A 83 1.44 -7.94 14.26
C PHE A 83 1.76 -7.66 15.74
N THR A 84 2.84 -8.26 16.28
CA THR A 84 3.36 -7.75 17.53
C THR A 84 3.81 -6.29 17.35
N PRO A 85 3.47 -5.38 18.27
CA PRO A 85 3.64 -3.94 18.06
C PRO A 85 5.02 -3.52 17.57
N LEU A 86 6.08 -4.03 18.19
CA LEU A 86 7.45 -3.68 17.81
C LEU A 86 7.87 -4.28 16.46
N ALA A 87 7.46 -5.52 16.16
CA ALA A 87 7.78 -6.16 14.90
C ALA A 87 7.05 -5.49 13.72
N LEU A 88 5.77 -5.15 13.90
CA LEU A 88 5.02 -4.40 12.90
C LEU A 88 5.66 -3.03 12.64
N MET A 89 6.03 -2.30 13.70
CA MET A 89 6.69 -1.01 13.58
C MET A 89 8.04 -1.13 12.84
N ALA A 90 8.83 -2.16 13.15
CA ALA A 90 10.07 -2.44 12.46
C ALA A 90 9.86 -2.69 10.97
N SER A 91 8.89 -3.53 10.63
CA SER A 91 8.54 -3.84 9.24
C SER A 91 8.07 -2.62 8.46
N LEU A 92 7.25 -1.75 9.06
CA LEU A 92 6.78 -0.52 8.42
C LEU A 92 7.94 0.46 8.16
N VAL A 93 8.84 0.67 9.13
CA VAL A 93 10.00 1.55 8.97
C VAL A 93 10.98 0.98 7.94
N GLU A 94 11.23 -0.34 7.95
CA GLU A 94 12.10 -1.01 6.98
C GLU A 94 11.62 -0.86 5.54
N ARG A 95 10.36 -1.19 5.29
CA ARG A 95 9.75 -1.05 3.96
C ARG A 95 9.84 0.38 3.44
N TRP A 96 9.76 1.35 4.34
CA TRP A 96 9.88 2.75 3.98
C TRP A 96 11.32 3.17 3.69
N ASP A 97 12.26 2.73 4.53
CA ASP A 97 13.69 3.00 4.30
C ASP A 97 14.15 2.40 2.93
N GLU A 98 13.63 1.23 2.56
CA GLU A 98 13.93 0.58 1.28
C GLU A 98 13.29 1.29 0.07
N ARG A 99 12.05 1.71 0.20
CA ARG A 99 11.25 2.30 -0.90
C ARG A 99 11.32 3.83 -0.96
N GLY A 100 11.80 4.48 0.10
CA GLY A 100 11.88 5.93 0.22
C GLY A 100 10.53 6.63 0.43
N HIS A 101 9.41 5.91 0.35
CA HIS A 101 8.05 6.44 0.52
C HIS A 101 7.02 5.32 0.61
N SER A 102 5.90 5.60 1.26
CA SER A 102 4.73 4.72 1.22
C SER A 102 3.71 5.23 0.20
N PRO A 103 3.23 4.37 -0.70
CA PRO A 103 2.14 4.73 -1.61
C PRO A 103 0.91 5.23 -0.88
N ILE A 104 0.58 4.61 0.26
CA ILE A 104 -0.58 4.95 1.10
C ILE A 104 -0.46 6.38 1.66
N SER A 105 0.66 6.73 2.27
CA SER A 105 0.82 8.07 2.86
C SER A 105 0.93 9.17 1.81
N ARG A 106 1.55 8.90 0.66
CA ARG A 106 1.52 9.82 -0.48
C ARG A 106 0.10 10.02 -1.00
N ALA A 107 -0.67 8.92 -1.08
CA ALA A 107 -2.07 8.99 -1.47
C ALA A 107 -2.90 9.83 -0.50
N LEU A 108 -2.82 9.55 0.79
CA LEU A 108 -3.57 10.29 1.80
C LEU A 108 -3.20 11.77 1.86
N ALA A 109 -1.98 12.13 1.49
CA ALA A 109 -1.51 13.52 1.39
C ALA A 109 -1.82 14.18 0.04
N SER A 110 -2.31 13.43 -0.96
CA SER A 110 -2.59 13.97 -2.30
C SER A 110 -3.82 14.88 -2.29
N PRO A 111 -3.72 16.12 -2.80
CA PRO A 111 -4.86 17.02 -2.93
C PRO A 111 -5.80 16.65 -4.09
N VAL A 112 -5.35 15.79 -5.00
CA VAL A 112 -6.09 15.39 -6.22
C VAL A 112 -6.99 14.18 -5.99
N LEU A 113 -6.71 13.40 -4.93
CA LEU A 113 -7.57 12.27 -4.56
C LEU A 113 -8.96 12.77 -4.13
N THR A 114 -9.98 12.19 -4.76
CA THR A 114 -11.36 12.44 -4.34
C THR A 114 -11.57 11.93 -2.90
N ASP A 115 -12.51 12.53 -2.19
CA ASP A 115 -12.83 12.09 -0.83
C ASP A 115 -13.29 10.63 -0.80
N GLU A 116 -13.95 10.18 -1.87
CA GLU A 116 -14.41 8.79 -2.02
C GLU A 116 -13.24 7.80 -2.08
N VAL A 117 -12.24 8.07 -2.93
CA VAL A 117 -11.03 7.23 -3.02
C VAL A 117 -10.22 7.30 -1.73
N ARG A 118 -10.13 8.48 -1.10
CA ARG A 118 -9.48 8.64 0.20
C ARG A 118 -10.13 7.77 1.28
N GLN A 119 -11.47 7.76 1.35
CA GLN A 119 -12.20 6.91 2.28
C GLN A 119 -11.97 5.43 2.04
N GLN A 120 -11.89 5.00 0.77
CA GLN A 120 -11.58 3.61 0.42
C GLN A 120 -10.15 3.21 0.82
N VAL A 121 -9.17 4.10 0.60
CA VAL A 121 -7.78 3.87 1.10
C VAL A 121 -7.76 3.74 2.63
N CYS A 122 -8.46 4.63 3.34
CA CYS A 122 -8.59 4.54 4.79
C CYS A 122 -9.28 3.25 5.24
N ALA A 123 -10.28 2.78 4.50
CA ALA A 123 -10.97 1.52 4.82
C ALA A 123 -10.02 0.32 4.68
N VAL A 124 -9.23 0.25 3.60
CA VAL A 124 -8.22 -0.79 3.40
C VAL A 124 -7.18 -0.80 4.52
N VAL A 125 -6.64 0.37 4.89
CA VAL A 125 -5.67 0.48 6.00
C VAL A 125 -6.30 0.04 7.32
N ARG A 126 -7.53 0.45 7.60
CA ARG A 126 -8.24 0.08 8.83
C ARG A 126 -8.46 -1.42 8.90
N GLU A 127 -8.94 -2.03 7.83
CA GLU A 127 -9.25 -3.45 7.82
C GLU A 127 -7.98 -4.32 7.94
N ARG A 128 -6.93 -3.97 7.21
CA ARG A 128 -5.76 -4.84 7.07
C ARG A 128 -4.65 -4.61 8.08
N LEU A 129 -4.46 -3.40 8.55
CA LEU A 129 -3.41 -3.09 9.53
C LEU A 129 -3.99 -2.88 10.93
N LEU A 130 -4.93 -1.93 11.05
CA LEU A 130 -5.45 -1.55 12.36
C LEU A 130 -6.28 -2.66 12.99
N GLY A 131 -7.10 -3.38 12.21
CA GLY A 131 -7.91 -4.49 12.72
C GLY A 131 -7.06 -5.57 13.36
N GLN A 132 -6.05 -6.06 12.66
CA GLN A 132 -5.18 -7.13 13.15
C GLN A 132 -4.32 -6.70 14.35
N LEU A 133 -3.76 -5.47 14.31
CA LEU A 133 -3.00 -4.94 15.44
C LEU A 133 -3.91 -4.75 16.68
N SER A 134 -5.13 -4.25 16.49
CA SER A 134 -6.11 -4.09 17.57
C SER A 134 -6.50 -5.44 18.18
N GLU A 135 -6.73 -6.46 17.36
CA GLU A 135 -7.01 -7.83 17.82
C GLU A 135 -5.85 -8.42 18.63
N GLU A 136 -4.61 -8.21 18.17
CA GLU A 136 -3.41 -8.63 18.89
C GLU A 136 -3.29 -7.95 20.27
N LEU A 137 -3.51 -6.64 20.34
CA LEU A 137 -3.51 -5.89 21.59
C LEU A 137 -4.66 -6.32 22.53
N HIS A 138 -5.85 -6.54 21.95
CA HIS A 138 -7.00 -7.04 22.71
C HIS A 138 -6.72 -8.43 23.30
N GLY A 139 -6.12 -9.34 22.52
CA GLY A 139 -5.72 -10.67 22.97
C GLY A 139 -4.71 -10.66 24.13
N ARG A 140 -3.96 -9.58 24.28
CA ARG A 140 -3.02 -9.35 25.40
C ARG A 140 -3.66 -8.64 26.58
N GLY A 141 -4.94 -8.29 26.49
CA GLY A 141 -5.68 -7.60 27.56
C GLY A 141 -5.33 -6.12 27.68
N VAL A 142 -4.80 -5.51 26.64
CA VAL A 142 -4.45 -4.08 26.62
C VAL A 142 -5.73 -3.25 26.59
N ALA A 143 -5.79 -2.20 27.41
CA ALA A 143 -6.91 -1.26 27.42
C ALA A 143 -6.93 -0.39 26.17
N GLU A 144 -8.11 -0.03 25.65
CA GLU A 144 -8.30 0.82 24.48
C GLU A 144 -7.47 0.36 23.24
N PRO A 145 -7.58 -0.94 22.84
CA PRO A 145 -6.68 -1.53 21.84
C PRO A 145 -6.76 -0.82 20.48
N GLU A 146 -7.94 -0.32 20.08
CA GLU A 146 -8.15 0.42 18.84
C GLU A 146 -7.35 1.73 18.83
N LEU A 147 -7.47 2.53 19.89
CA LEU A 147 -6.74 3.80 20.00
C LEU A 147 -5.24 3.57 20.03
N ARG A 148 -4.78 2.54 20.73
CA ARG A 148 -3.36 2.20 20.82
C ARG A 148 -2.81 1.71 19.50
N ALA A 149 -3.56 0.90 18.75
CA ALA A 149 -3.21 0.50 17.41
C ALA A 149 -3.05 1.71 16.48
N GLU A 150 -3.99 2.66 16.51
CA GLU A 150 -3.91 3.90 15.72
C GLU A 150 -2.67 4.73 16.10
N LEU A 151 -2.37 4.87 17.38
CA LEU A 151 -1.20 5.61 17.85
C LEU A 151 0.12 4.95 17.44
N LEU A 152 0.22 3.63 17.52
CA LEU A 152 1.40 2.87 17.08
C LEU A 152 1.62 3.03 15.56
N ILE A 153 0.58 2.90 14.75
CA ILE A 153 0.67 3.11 13.30
C ILE A 153 1.04 4.57 12.97
N ALA A 154 0.41 5.55 13.64
CA ALA A 154 0.73 6.96 13.45
C ALA A 154 2.20 7.27 13.79
N MET A 155 2.73 6.68 14.86
CA MET A 155 4.13 6.81 15.25
C MET A 155 5.06 6.18 14.21
N ALA A 156 4.78 4.96 13.75
CA ALA A 156 5.56 4.30 12.71
C ALA A 156 5.60 5.10 11.41
N LEU A 157 4.43 5.57 10.96
CA LEU A 157 4.31 6.40 9.76
C LEU A 157 5.05 7.74 9.90
N GLY A 158 4.92 8.40 11.05
CA GLY A 158 5.63 9.67 11.34
C GLY A 158 7.15 9.51 11.33
N ILE A 159 7.67 8.46 11.94
CA ILE A 159 9.09 8.12 11.95
C ILE A 159 9.56 7.84 10.52
N ALA A 160 8.90 6.95 9.81
CA ALA A 160 9.28 6.56 8.47
C ALA A 160 9.28 7.76 7.50
N MET A 161 8.22 8.57 7.52
CA MET A 161 8.10 9.76 6.67
C MET A 161 9.17 10.81 6.96
N THR A 162 9.46 11.09 8.24
CA THR A 162 10.45 12.10 8.64
C THR A 162 11.88 11.64 8.40
N ARG A 163 12.16 10.34 8.46
CA ARG A 163 13.43 9.76 8.03
C ARG A 163 13.64 9.93 6.52
N ALA A 164 12.65 9.53 5.73
CA ALA A 164 12.74 9.54 4.27
C ALA A 164 12.92 10.96 3.69
N ASN A 165 12.27 11.97 4.26
CA ASN A 165 12.38 13.35 3.78
C ASN A 165 13.48 14.18 4.43
N GLY A 166 14.20 13.61 5.42
CA GLY A 166 15.29 14.28 6.12
C GLY A 166 14.88 15.45 7.03
N THR A 167 13.59 15.64 7.31
CA THR A 167 13.08 16.74 8.16
C THR A 167 13.69 16.68 9.55
N LEU A 168 13.84 15.47 10.11
CA LEU A 168 14.48 15.25 11.40
C LEU A 168 15.86 14.64 11.17
N GLN A 169 16.87 15.50 11.03
CA GLN A 169 18.22 15.11 10.60
C GLN A 169 18.86 14.03 11.46
N THR A 170 18.77 14.14 12.77
CA THR A 170 19.32 13.13 13.70
C THR A 170 18.63 11.79 13.48
N LEU A 171 17.31 11.79 13.41
CA LEU A 171 16.52 10.58 13.18
C LEU A 171 16.84 9.95 11.82
N ALA A 172 17.00 10.77 10.77
CA ALA A 172 17.36 10.29 9.43
C ALA A 172 18.76 9.69 9.37
N ALA A 173 19.72 10.24 10.14
CA ALA A 173 21.10 9.76 10.19
C ALA A 173 21.29 8.55 11.15
N THR A 174 20.35 8.29 12.04
CA THR A 174 20.45 7.20 13.02
C THR A 174 20.16 5.85 12.36
N PRO A 175 20.99 4.82 12.58
CA PRO A 175 20.69 3.46 12.10
C PRO A 175 19.32 2.99 12.56
N ARG A 176 18.58 2.28 11.68
CA ARG A 176 17.23 1.78 11.96
C ARG A 176 17.14 1.00 13.27
N GLU A 177 18.07 0.09 13.50
CA GLU A 177 18.11 -0.73 14.72
C GLU A 177 18.17 0.12 15.98
N GLN A 178 19.00 1.17 15.99
CA GLN A 178 19.11 2.08 17.13
C GLN A 178 17.83 2.90 17.35
N VAL A 179 17.11 3.24 16.27
CA VAL A 179 15.81 3.90 16.38
C VAL A 179 14.79 2.94 17.01
N LEU A 180 14.74 1.70 16.56
CA LEU A 180 13.82 0.67 17.09
C LEU A 180 14.13 0.35 18.56
N ASP A 181 15.41 0.24 18.93
CA ASP A 181 15.80 0.04 20.34
C ASP A 181 15.38 1.22 21.24
N SER A 182 15.45 2.43 20.72
CA SER A 182 14.99 3.64 21.44
C SER A 182 13.46 3.68 21.58
N LEU A 183 12.72 3.06 20.64
CA LEU A 183 11.27 2.99 20.68
C LEU A 183 10.74 1.82 21.54
N ARG A 184 11.53 0.78 21.75
CA ARG A 184 11.14 -0.41 22.50
C ARG A 184 10.43 -0.09 23.82
N PRO A 185 11.00 0.72 24.75
CA PRO A 185 10.36 1.02 26.03
C PRO A 185 9.04 1.79 25.86
N ILE A 186 8.91 2.59 24.80
CA ILE A 186 7.67 3.30 24.50
C ILE A 186 6.60 2.31 24.05
N VAL A 187 6.94 1.39 23.14
CA VAL A 187 6.03 0.37 22.64
C VAL A 187 5.60 -0.57 23.76
N GLU A 188 6.54 -1.03 24.61
CA GLU A 188 6.24 -1.86 25.78
C GLU A 188 5.29 -1.17 26.77
N ALA A 189 5.41 0.16 26.94
CA ALA A 189 4.47 0.91 27.75
C ALA A 189 3.04 0.94 27.16
N PHE A 190 2.90 0.87 25.85
CA PHE A 190 1.60 0.73 25.18
C PHE A 190 0.98 -0.67 25.38
N GLU A 191 1.79 -1.69 25.63
CA GLU A 191 1.36 -3.06 25.84
C GLU A 191 1.01 -3.35 27.31
N SER A 192 1.45 -2.52 28.26
CA SER A 192 1.44 -2.80 29.71
C SER A 192 0.32 -2.10 30.48
N ALA A 193 -0.56 -1.31 29.83
CA ALA A 193 -1.51 -0.43 30.53
C ALA A 193 -2.97 -0.84 30.34
#